data_1e160c5a1a10d246ad6cdbac364fd4f5
#
_entry.id   1e160c5a1a10d246ad6cdbac364fd4f5
#
_cell.length_a   1.000
_cell.length_b   1.000
_cell.length_c   1.000
_cell.angle_alpha   90.00
_cell.angle_beta   90.00
_cell.angle_gamma   90.00
#
_symmetry.space_group_name_H-M   'P 1'
#
loop_
_entity.id
_entity.type
_entity.pdbx_description
1 polymer ?
#
loop_
_entity_poly.entity_id
_entity_poly.type
_entity_poly.pdbx_seq_one_letter_code
_entity_poly.pdbx_strand_id
1 'polypeptide(L)'
;MSTMPTLSTEPAEAVAPLMRGIDVLLRLTDAGGTLSLSELARATGLARSTVDRICATLAHMGCLRLDGRDAMLAPPLMAVGNAYLGALRLPALLGPRAERLADELDESVSLAVPDGDGIRFIHQATRRRAMSLSFRIGDLLPAERTAPGPLFAGAWDEDMWERWRARRAADPEDHGFPAVPPRQEAERGSDSEQEPLAEPFEERVARAGSTGWALDDQLIEPGLVALAVPVRGPGGDVACVASVVSHTSRHTAASLRETMLGRLRNAVTEMEEALRDPAPAAPAPPGQDAEGQDAERPDAEGPDAEGPDAAWAAEAKQRLGRDFVESLARGLAVLTVFGPGRAELNLTGIAAATGLARATARRALITLEHLGYVASRGREFRLTPRVLALGFPPLSHLTLAEIATPHLRALSAQLHDSVSLTVLDGDDIRYTARVATSRVMSVNISVGTRFPAFATSMGRVLLADLAPAERAAFLARADLTPLTPRTVTGADRLGALLDDVRQQGHALVDGELEEGLRSVAVPVHDLAGQVVAAVNVASHSSRRDLARVMAEVLPALLATAARIEADLHVAGRFARIPAA
;
A
#
# COMPACT_ATOMS: atom_id res chain seq x y z
N MET A 1 9.56 17.25 -15.02
CA MET A 1 10.01 16.20 -15.96
C MET A 1 11.12 15.44 -15.25
N SER A 2 10.81 14.29 -14.68
CA SER A 2 11.81 13.46 -13.99
C SER A 2 12.82 12.98 -15.03
N THR A 3 13.97 13.63 -15.07
CA THR A 3 15.12 13.18 -15.87
C THR A 3 15.71 11.98 -15.16
N MET A 4 15.62 10.81 -15.80
CA MET A 4 16.41 9.66 -15.40
C MET A 4 17.89 10.11 -15.24
N PRO A 5 18.59 9.66 -14.18
CA PRO A 5 20.04 9.86 -14.11
C PRO A 5 20.66 9.31 -15.40
N THR A 6 21.70 9.96 -15.91
CA THR A 6 22.47 9.53 -17.07
C THR A 6 22.98 8.11 -16.82
N LEU A 7 22.18 7.14 -17.27
CA LEU A 7 22.50 5.73 -17.18
C LEU A 7 23.69 5.44 -18.12
N SER A 8 24.61 4.63 -17.65
CA SER A 8 25.58 3.95 -18.49
C SER A 8 24.89 3.42 -19.75
N THR A 9 25.58 3.38 -20.88
CA THR A 9 25.06 2.89 -22.16
C THR A 9 24.13 1.69 -21.97
N GLU A 10 22.91 1.76 -22.54
CA GLU A 10 21.89 0.71 -22.44
C GLU A 10 22.51 -0.66 -22.77
N PRO A 11 22.40 -1.67 -21.89
CA PRO A 11 22.95 -2.98 -22.15
C PRO A 11 22.35 -3.59 -23.42
N ALA A 12 23.17 -4.23 -24.25
CA ALA A 12 22.69 -4.85 -25.50
C ALA A 12 21.59 -5.91 -25.28
N GLU A 13 21.53 -6.49 -24.07
CA GLU A 13 20.50 -7.48 -23.67
C GLU A 13 19.28 -6.85 -22.99
N ALA A 14 19.21 -5.52 -22.86
CA ALA A 14 18.06 -4.86 -22.21
C ALA A 14 16.75 -5.13 -22.95
N VAL A 15 15.68 -5.27 -22.17
CA VAL A 15 14.34 -5.62 -22.66
C VAL A 15 13.50 -4.36 -22.77
N ALA A 16 13.53 -3.70 -23.93
CA ALA A 16 12.87 -2.43 -24.18
C ALA A 16 11.36 -2.43 -23.81
N PRO A 17 10.54 -3.47 -24.08
CA PRO A 17 9.14 -3.47 -23.65
C PRO A 17 8.97 -3.50 -22.12
N LEU A 18 9.88 -4.11 -21.34
CA LEU A 18 9.89 -4.05 -19.89
C LEU A 18 10.19 -2.61 -19.42
N MET A 19 11.20 -1.97 -20.01
CA MET A 19 11.57 -0.58 -19.68
C MET A 19 10.40 0.38 -19.92
N ARG A 20 9.71 0.25 -21.08
CA ARG A 20 8.55 1.08 -21.41
C ARG A 20 7.38 0.85 -20.45
N GLY A 21 7.13 -0.39 -20.05
CA GLY A 21 6.07 -0.71 -19.08
C GLY A 21 6.36 -0.13 -17.70
N ILE A 22 7.61 -0.17 -17.26
CA ILE A 22 8.06 0.47 -16.02
C ILE A 22 7.91 2.00 -16.10
N ASP A 23 8.25 2.63 -17.23
CA ASP A 23 8.05 4.08 -17.40
C ASP A 23 6.58 4.47 -17.32
N VAL A 24 5.65 3.69 -17.90
CA VAL A 24 4.20 3.90 -17.75
C VAL A 24 3.78 3.85 -16.27
N LEU A 25 4.27 2.88 -15.50
CA LEU A 25 3.98 2.78 -14.07
C LEU A 25 4.51 3.97 -13.27
N LEU A 26 5.72 4.44 -13.59
CA LEU A 26 6.31 5.62 -12.95
C LEU A 26 5.48 6.87 -13.23
N ARG A 27 5.07 7.11 -14.51
CA ARG A 27 4.24 8.28 -14.85
C ARG A 27 2.88 8.26 -14.13
N LEU A 28 2.28 7.08 -14.00
CA LEU A 28 1.06 6.94 -13.21
C LEU A 28 1.30 7.25 -11.73
N THR A 29 2.41 6.78 -11.17
CA THR A 29 2.77 7.03 -9.78
C THR A 29 2.99 8.51 -9.53
N ASP A 30 3.77 9.19 -10.37
CA ASP A 30 4.07 10.63 -10.28
C ASP A 30 2.80 11.49 -10.40
N ALA A 31 1.80 11.01 -11.13
CA ALA A 31 0.50 11.66 -11.29
C ALA A 31 -0.52 11.32 -10.20
N GLY A 32 -0.09 10.68 -9.10
CA GLY A 32 -0.99 10.31 -8.01
C GLY A 32 -1.86 9.08 -8.28
N GLY A 33 -1.49 8.25 -9.26
CA GLY A 33 -2.11 6.94 -9.53
C GLY A 33 -3.11 6.91 -10.67
N THR A 34 -3.45 8.04 -11.30
CA THR A 34 -4.46 8.10 -12.38
C THR A 34 -4.03 9.03 -13.50
N LEU A 35 -4.07 8.57 -14.73
CA LEU A 35 -3.90 9.37 -15.95
C LEU A 35 -4.77 8.83 -17.09
N SER A 36 -5.21 9.71 -17.98
CA SER A 36 -5.80 9.24 -19.22
C SER A 36 -4.73 8.59 -20.12
N LEU A 37 -5.15 7.62 -20.92
CA LEU A 37 -4.25 6.95 -21.86
C LEU A 37 -3.58 7.93 -22.85
N SER A 38 -4.21 9.08 -23.14
CA SER A 38 -3.63 10.13 -24.00
C SER A 38 -2.55 10.94 -23.27
N GLU A 39 -2.75 11.22 -22.00
CA GLU A 39 -1.73 11.87 -21.16
C GLU A 39 -0.54 10.95 -20.93
N LEU A 40 -0.77 9.66 -20.72
CA LEU A 40 0.30 8.66 -20.64
C LEU A 40 1.14 8.61 -21.92
N ALA A 41 0.50 8.60 -23.09
CA ALA A 41 1.22 8.63 -24.36
C ALA A 41 2.09 9.89 -24.50
N ARG A 42 1.59 11.04 -24.06
CA ARG A 42 2.34 12.31 -24.06
C ARG A 42 3.47 12.30 -23.05
N ALA A 43 3.22 11.82 -21.84
CA ALA A 43 4.20 11.81 -20.74
C ALA A 43 5.36 10.83 -20.98
N THR A 44 5.09 9.70 -21.65
CA THR A 44 6.10 8.68 -21.98
C THR A 44 6.74 8.88 -23.36
N GLY A 45 6.15 9.71 -24.24
CA GLY A 45 6.59 9.84 -25.64
C GLY A 45 6.30 8.60 -26.50
N LEU A 46 5.55 7.61 -25.97
CA LEU A 46 5.23 6.37 -26.67
C LEU A 46 4.03 6.55 -27.63
N ALA A 47 4.01 5.76 -28.70
CA ALA A 47 2.84 5.68 -29.55
C ALA A 47 1.61 5.20 -28.75
N ARG A 48 0.43 5.76 -29.01
CA ARG A 48 -0.82 5.42 -28.32
C ARG A 48 -1.08 3.91 -28.28
N SER A 49 -0.90 3.22 -29.40
CA SER A 49 -1.08 1.77 -29.49
C SER A 49 -0.12 0.99 -28.58
N THR A 50 1.07 1.51 -28.33
CA THR A 50 2.03 0.90 -27.38
C THR A 50 1.55 1.07 -25.94
N VAL A 51 1.07 2.28 -25.59
CA VAL A 51 0.48 2.54 -24.26
C VAL A 51 -0.75 1.67 -24.03
N ASP A 52 -1.65 1.57 -25.01
CA ASP A 52 -2.85 0.73 -24.92
C ASP A 52 -2.50 -0.73 -24.62
N ARG A 53 -1.49 -1.30 -25.32
CA ARG A 53 -1.02 -2.68 -25.09
C ARG A 53 -0.38 -2.86 -23.70
N ILE A 54 0.44 -1.92 -23.25
CA ILE A 54 1.05 -1.95 -21.92
C ILE A 54 -0.05 -1.90 -20.85
N CYS A 55 -0.99 -0.95 -20.98
CA CYS A 55 -2.09 -0.80 -20.02
C CYS A 55 -3.03 -2.02 -20.03
N ALA A 56 -3.33 -2.61 -21.17
CA ALA A 56 -4.11 -3.84 -21.28
C ALA A 56 -3.41 -5.02 -20.56
N THR A 57 -2.08 -5.15 -20.73
CA THR A 57 -1.29 -6.16 -20.03
C THR A 57 -1.32 -5.95 -18.52
N LEU A 58 -1.06 -4.73 -18.04
CA LEU A 58 -1.07 -4.40 -16.61
C LEU A 58 -2.48 -4.55 -16.01
N ALA A 59 -3.54 -4.24 -16.77
CA ALA A 59 -4.92 -4.44 -16.34
C ALA A 59 -5.26 -5.93 -16.23
N HIS A 60 -4.78 -6.75 -17.16
CA HIS A 60 -4.93 -8.21 -17.08
C HIS A 60 -4.19 -8.81 -15.85
N MET A 61 -3.04 -8.23 -15.48
CA MET A 61 -2.31 -8.57 -14.25
C MET A 61 -2.98 -8.03 -12.97
N GLY A 62 -4.07 -7.27 -13.08
CA GLY A 62 -4.69 -6.59 -11.94
C GLY A 62 -3.92 -5.38 -11.41
N CYS A 63 -2.76 -5.04 -11.99
CA CYS A 63 -1.95 -3.89 -11.56
C CYS A 63 -2.57 -2.54 -11.91
N LEU A 64 -3.44 -2.50 -12.91
CA LEU A 64 -4.21 -1.33 -13.33
C LEU A 64 -5.70 -1.67 -13.42
N ARG A 65 -6.51 -0.61 -13.34
CA ARG A 65 -7.92 -0.61 -13.79
C ARG A 65 -8.07 0.39 -14.92
N LEU A 66 -8.87 0.01 -15.92
CA LEU A 66 -9.23 0.89 -17.01
C LEU A 66 -10.69 1.31 -16.80
N ASP A 67 -10.94 2.60 -16.64
CA ASP A 67 -12.27 3.19 -16.51
C ASP A 67 -12.47 4.24 -17.61
N GLY A 68 -13.18 3.86 -18.66
CA GLY A 68 -13.37 4.68 -19.84
C GLY A 68 -12.05 5.02 -20.55
N ARG A 69 -11.55 6.24 -20.36
CA ARG A 69 -10.30 6.73 -20.97
C ARG A 69 -9.12 6.71 -20.01
N ASP A 70 -9.36 6.43 -18.75
CA ASP A 70 -8.38 6.57 -17.67
C ASP A 70 -7.79 5.21 -17.29
N ALA A 71 -6.48 5.22 -17.04
CA ALA A 71 -5.75 4.14 -16.41
C ALA A 71 -5.47 4.53 -14.95
N MET A 72 -5.84 3.63 -14.03
CA MET A 72 -5.70 3.83 -12.58
C MET A 72 -4.86 2.71 -12.00
N LEU A 73 -3.91 3.03 -11.14
CA LEU A 73 -3.17 2.04 -10.36
C LEU A 73 -4.13 1.24 -9.46
N ALA A 74 -3.85 -0.03 -9.27
CA ALA A 74 -4.66 -0.93 -8.46
C ALA A 74 -3.82 -1.64 -7.39
N PRO A 75 -4.42 -2.01 -6.23
CA PRO A 75 -3.71 -2.58 -5.08
C PRO A 75 -2.77 -3.75 -5.38
N PRO A 76 -3.07 -4.71 -6.30
CA PRO A 76 -2.16 -5.80 -6.62
C PRO A 76 -0.74 -5.36 -7.06
N LEU A 77 -0.58 -4.15 -7.59
CA LEU A 77 0.75 -3.61 -7.92
C LEU A 77 1.64 -3.44 -6.67
N MET A 78 1.06 -3.20 -5.50
CA MET A 78 1.80 -3.07 -4.24
C MET A 78 2.56 -4.36 -3.87
N ALA A 79 2.23 -5.51 -4.47
CA ALA A 79 2.97 -6.74 -4.27
C ALA A 79 4.47 -6.60 -4.56
N VAL A 80 4.85 -5.75 -5.54
CA VAL A 80 6.26 -5.44 -5.87
C VAL A 80 6.95 -4.73 -4.70
N GLY A 81 6.34 -3.70 -4.14
CA GLY A 81 6.87 -2.99 -2.98
C GLY A 81 6.84 -3.86 -1.71
N ASN A 82 5.77 -4.65 -1.54
CA ASN A 82 5.65 -5.60 -0.42
C ASN A 82 6.75 -6.68 -0.45
N ALA A 83 7.19 -7.10 -1.64
CA ALA A 83 8.32 -8.02 -1.79
C ALA A 83 9.60 -7.42 -1.20
N TYR A 84 9.90 -6.14 -1.49
CA TYR A 84 11.03 -5.43 -0.92
C TYR A 84 10.91 -5.25 0.59
N LEU A 85 9.77 -4.71 1.07
CA LEU A 85 9.56 -4.47 2.49
C LEU A 85 9.61 -5.76 3.31
N GLY A 86 9.09 -6.86 2.74
CA GLY A 86 9.16 -8.19 3.32
C GLY A 86 10.59 -8.76 3.35
N ALA A 87 11.35 -8.60 2.26
CA ALA A 87 12.75 -9.02 2.17
C ALA A 87 13.63 -8.22 3.15
N LEU A 88 13.38 -6.91 3.26
CA LEU A 88 14.08 -6.01 4.17
C LEU A 88 13.83 -6.34 5.64
N ARG A 89 12.64 -6.85 6.01
CA ARG A 89 12.17 -7.19 7.35
C ARG A 89 12.07 -6.01 8.34
N LEU A 90 12.70 -4.86 8.08
CA LEU A 90 12.75 -3.72 8.99
C LEU A 90 11.34 -3.23 9.38
N PRO A 91 10.36 -3.06 8.46
CA PRO A 91 9.01 -2.62 8.85
C PRO A 91 8.33 -3.60 9.83
N ALA A 92 8.47 -4.90 9.60
CA ALA A 92 7.87 -5.92 10.47
C ALA A 92 8.52 -5.95 11.87
N LEU A 93 9.86 -5.79 11.96
CA LEU A 93 10.59 -5.84 13.22
C LEU A 93 10.50 -4.53 14.00
N LEU A 94 10.56 -3.40 13.33
CA LEU A 94 10.71 -2.09 13.96
C LEU A 94 9.40 -1.28 14.01
N GLY A 95 8.44 -1.56 13.11
CA GLY A 95 7.17 -0.86 13.03
C GLY A 95 6.41 -0.81 14.36
N PRO A 96 6.20 -1.94 15.07
CA PRO A 96 5.51 -1.92 16.36
C PRO A 96 6.20 -1.04 17.42
N ARG A 97 7.53 -0.88 17.34
CA ARG A 97 8.30 0.02 18.22
C ARG A 97 8.13 1.47 17.82
N ALA A 98 8.12 1.76 16.52
CA ALA A 98 7.84 3.09 16.00
C ALA A 98 6.41 3.55 16.35
N GLU A 99 5.44 2.65 16.29
CA GLU A 99 4.05 2.93 16.68
C GLU A 99 3.93 3.24 18.18
N ARG A 100 4.54 2.43 19.05
CA ARG A 100 4.57 2.70 20.51
C ARG A 100 5.24 4.05 20.81
N LEU A 101 6.37 4.35 20.15
CA LEU A 101 7.04 5.62 20.32
C LEU A 101 6.15 6.79 19.88
N ALA A 102 5.46 6.65 18.75
CA ALA A 102 4.51 7.66 18.28
C ALA A 102 3.36 7.88 19.27
N ASP A 103 2.85 6.77 19.90
CA ASP A 103 1.85 6.83 20.96
C ASP A 103 2.37 7.56 22.20
N GLU A 104 3.58 7.25 22.63
CA GLU A 104 4.21 7.84 23.82
C GLU A 104 4.51 9.33 23.64
N LEU A 105 5.01 9.72 22.46
CA LEU A 105 5.39 11.10 22.16
C LEU A 105 4.22 11.97 21.74
N ASP A 106 3.11 11.36 21.34
CA ASP A 106 1.99 12.00 20.64
C ASP A 106 2.45 12.77 19.39
N GLU A 107 3.50 12.26 18.69
CA GLU A 107 4.08 12.80 17.47
C GLU A 107 4.26 11.69 16.43
N SER A 108 4.38 12.06 15.15
CA SER A 108 4.57 11.09 14.09
C SER A 108 6.01 10.55 14.08
N VAL A 109 6.16 9.24 13.87
CA VAL A 109 7.45 8.56 13.78
C VAL A 109 7.58 7.87 12.43
N SER A 110 8.72 8.04 11.77
CA SER A 110 9.01 7.44 10.47
C SER A 110 10.31 6.64 10.48
N LEU A 111 10.39 5.62 9.62
CA LEU A 111 11.61 4.90 9.32
C LEU A 111 11.95 5.11 7.84
N ALA A 112 13.21 5.49 7.56
CA ALA A 112 13.71 5.73 6.21
C ALA A 112 14.97 4.92 5.92
N VAL A 113 15.20 4.62 4.63
CA VAL A 113 16.41 3.99 4.10
C VAL A 113 17.02 4.87 3.02
N PRO A 114 18.32 4.75 2.70
CA PRO A 114 18.95 5.49 1.61
C PRO A 114 18.45 4.98 0.26
N ASP A 115 18.22 5.88 -0.70
CA ASP A 115 17.89 5.55 -2.09
C ASP A 115 18.57 6.57 -3.03
N GLY A 116 19.75 6.20 -3.56
CA GLY A 116 20.61 7.12 -4.30
C GLY A 116 21.11 8.26 -3.39
N ASP A 117 20.94 9.49 -3.86
CA ASP A 117 21.24 10.73 -3.11
C ASP A 117 20.01 11.28 -2.38
N GLY A 118 19.00 10.44 -2.16
CA GLY A 118 17.79 10.72 -1.40
C GLY A 118 17.56 9.73 -0.26
N ILE A 119 16.41 9.90 0.40
CA ILE A 119 15.91 8.99 1.42
C ILE A 119 14.53 8.49 1.01
N ARG A 120 14.20 7.24 1.34
CA ARG A 120 12.89 6.67 1.07
C ARG A 120 12.25 6.12 2.33
N PHE A 121 10.99 6.49 2.57
CA PHE A 121 10.25 5.98 3.72
C PHE A 121 9.82 4.53 3.52
N ILE A 122 10.02 3.71 4.56
CA ILE A 122 9.64 2.29 4.60
C ILE A 122 8.60 1.99 5.67
N HIS A 123 8.36 2.90 6.61
CA HIS A 123 7.34 2.81 7.64
C HIS A 123 6.94 4.19 8.14
N GLN A 124 5.65 4.36 8.48
CA GLN A 124 5.07 5.58 9.00
C GLN A 124 4.08 5.27 10.14
N ALA A 125 4.39 5.72 11.35
CA ALA A 125 3.46 5.74 12.47
C ALA A 125 2.90 7.17 12.62
N THR A 126 1.82 7.47 11.91
CA THR A 126 1.27 8.84 11.81
C THR A 126 0.27 9.12 12.92
N ARG A 127 0.31 10.35 13.45
CA ARG A 127 -0.73 10.90 14.31
C ARG A 127 -1.74 11.70 13.50
N ARG A 128 -3.03 11.36 13.59
CA ARG A 128 -4.10 12.10 12.94
C ARG A 128 -4.34 13.42 13.67
N ARG A 129 -3.95 14.51 13.04
CA ARG A 129 -4.18 15.87 13.51
C ARG A 129 -4.69 16.74 12.35
N ALA A 130 -5.36 17.84 12.67
CA ALA A 130 -5.85 18.78 11.66
C ALA A 130 -4.71 19.41 10.82
N MET A 131 -3.51 19.52 11.41
CA MET A 131 -2.27 19.91 10.74
C MET A 131 -1.24 18.81 10.99
N SER A 132 -1.17 17.83 10.10
CA SER A 132 -0.15 16.80 10.10
C SER A 132 0.40 16.68 8.68
N LEU A 133 1.71 16.87 8.55
CA LEU A 133 2.44 16.46 7.34
C LEU A 133 2.75 14.98 7.49
N SER A 134 2.28 14.19 6.55
CA SER A 134 2.64 12.78 6.49
C SER A 134 3.14 12.45 5.10
N PHE A 135 4.43 12.17 5.03
CA PHE A 135 4.99 11.50 3.87
C PHE A 135 4.46 10.07 3.81
N ARG A 136 4.45 9.51 2.62
CA ARG A 136 3.91 8.16 2.34
C ARG A 136 5.05 7.14 2.38
N ILE A 137 4.72 5.90 2.68
CA ILE A 137 5.66 4.81 2.43
C ILE A 137 5.96 4.79 0.93
N GLY A 138 7.25 4.77 0.60
CA GLY A 138 7.71 4.82 -0.78
C GLY A 138 8.01 6.22 -1.32
N ASP A 139 7.63 7.31 -0.64
CA ASP A 139 8.05 8.66 -1.03
C ASP A 139 9.57 8.80 -0.97
N LEU A 140 10.11 9.42 -2.01
CA LEU A 140 11.54 9.75 -2.14
C LEU A 140 11.71 11.25 -1.90
N LEU A 141 12.61 11.59 -0.96
CA LEU A 141 12.96 12.98 -0.64
C LEU A 141 14.47 13.22 -0.82
N PRO A 142 14.90 14.41 -1.21
CA PRO A 142 16.32 14.75 -1.33
C PRO A 142 16.98 14.74 0.06
N ALA A 143 18.16 14.11 0.16
CA ALA A 143 18.86 13.93 1.43
C ALA A 143 19.15 15.26 2.12
N GLU A 144 19.55 16.28 1.37
CA GLU A 144 19.93 17.60 1.88
C GLU A 144 18.77 18.39 2.49
N ARG A 145 17.51 17.98 2.29
CA ARG A 145 16.33 18.66 2.85
C ARG A 145 15.67 17.89 3.98
N THR A 146 16.28 16.82 4.47
CA THR A 146 15.67 15.94 5.48
C THR A 146 16.57 15.75 6.69
N ALA A 147 15.99 15.38 7.83
CA ALA A 147 16.75 14.99 9.01
C ALA A 147 17.51 13.65 8.82
N PRO A 148 16.98 12.60 8.15
CA PRO A 148 17.72 11.38 7.87
C PRO A 148 18.91 11.55 6.92
N GLY A 149 18.82 12.48 5.98
CA GLY A 149 19.82 12.63 4.90
C GLY A 149 21.26 12.78 5.36
N PRO A 150 21.59 13.70 6.29
CA PRO A 150 22.95 13.85 6.80
C PRO A 150 23.51 12.58 7.44
N LEU A 151 22.65 11.74 8.07
CA LEU A 151 23.04 10.50 8.71
C LEU A 151 23.42 9.40 7.69
N PHE A 152 22.78 9.40 6.51
CA PHE A 152 23.14 8.51 5.41
C PHE A 152 24.34 9.03 4.61
N ALA A 153 24.38 10.34 4.37
CA ALA A 153 25.45 10.96 3.58
C ALA A 153 26.84 10.85 4.24
N GLY A 154 26.89 10.60 5.55
CA GLY A 154 28.14 10.30 6.25
C GLY A 154 28.87 9.03 5.76
N ALA A 155 28.18 8.16 5.03
CA ALA A 155 28.74 6.96 4.41
C ALA A 155 28.97 7.09 2.88
N TRP A 156 28.72 8.27 2.30
CA TRP A 156 28.88 8.49 0.87
C TRP A 156 30.37 8.53 0.48
N ASP A 157 30.69 7.86 -0.63
CA ASP A 157 31.98 8.00 -1.32
C ASP A 157 32.02 9.26 -2.19
N GLU A 158 33.17 9.58 -2.77
CA GLU A 158 33.32 10.77 -3.61
C GLU A 158 32.43 10.71 -4.85
N ASP A 159 32.24 9.53 -5.45
CA ASP A 159 31.34 9.36 -6.61
C ASP A 159 29.90 9.71 -6.27
N MET A 160 29.44 9.39 -5.06
CA MET A 160 28.09 9.76 -4.60
C MET A 160 27.99 11.26 -4.35
N TRP A 161 29.01 11.87 -3.75
CA TRP A 161 29.07 13.32 -3.56
C TRP A 161 29.09 14.06 -4.90
N GLU A 162 29.83 13.59 -5.90
CA GLU A 162 29.83 14.17 -7.25
C GLU A 162 28.46 14.06 -7.91
N ARG A 163 27.79 12.90 -7.82
CA ARG A 163 26.42 12.72 -8.34
C ARG A 163 25.43 13.66 -7.67
N TRP A 164 25.50 13.81 -6.35
CA TRP A 164 24.65 14.73 -5.61
C TRP A 164 24.87 16.18 -6.06
N ARG A 165 26.14 16.64 -6.16
CA ARG A 165 26.47 18.00 -6.64
C ARG A 165 25.95 18.23 -8.06
N ALA A 166 26.13 17.25 -8.95
CA ALA A 166 25.66 17.32 -10.34
C ALA A 166 24.14 17.39 -10.42
N ARG A 167 23.42 16.56 -9.63
CA ARG A 167 21.95 16.61 -9.55
C ARG A 167 21.49 17.96 -9.03
N ARG A 168 22.06 18.47 -7.94
CA ARG A 168 21.70 19.78 -7.36
C ARG A 168 21.89 20.93 -8.35
N ALA A 169 22.95 20.88 -9.16
CA ALA A 169 23.18 21.87 -10.19
C ALA A 169 22.18 21.78 -11.34
N ALA A 170 21.76 20.56 -11.72
CA ALA A 170 20.82 20.31 -12.80
C ALA A 170 19.35 20.50 -12.40
N ASP A 171 19.00 20.25 -11.13
CA ASP A 171 17.63 20.32 -10.59
C ASP A 171 17.63 21.06 -9.23
N PRO A 172 17.84 22.38 -9.22
CA PRO A 172 17.88 23.17 -7.98
C PRO A 172 16.51 23.26 -7.27
N GLU A 173 15.42 23.04 -8.00
CA GLU A 173 14.04 23.09 -7.48
C GLU A 173 13.50 21.72 -7.02
N ASP A 174 14.32 20.66 -7.09
CA ASP A 174 13.96 19.30 -6.67
C ASP A 174 12.77 18.69 -7.45
N HIS A 175 12.59 19.04 -8.74
CA HIS A 175 11.53 18.48 -9.60
C HIS A 175 11.64 16.96 -9.78
N GLY A 176 12.83 16.40 -9.57
CA GLY A 176 13.08 14.96 -9.57
C GLY A 176 12.50 14.22 -8.35
N PHE A 177 11.92 14.95 -7.38
CA PHE A 177 11.34 14.42 -6.15
C PHE A 177 9.85 14.79 -6.05
N PRO A 178 8.94 14.00 -6.65
CA PRO A 178 7.52 14.35 -6.74
C PRO A 178 6.82 14.53 -5.38
N ALA A 179 7.36 13.95 -4.31
CA ALA A 179 6.82 14.07 -2.96
C ALA A 179 7.21 15.39 -2.25
N VAL A 180 8.14 16.16 -2.83
CA VAL A 180 8.53 17.45 -2.28
C VAL A 180 7.50 18.49 -2.68
N PRO A 181 6.90 19.23 -1.72
CA PRO A 181 6.02 20.33 -2.06
C PRO A 181 6.76 21.37 -2.92
N PRO A 182 6.11 21.90 -3.97
CA PRO A 182 6.71 22.98 -4.74
C PRO A 182 7.02 24.13 -3.79
N ARG A 183 8.22 24.71 -3.89
CA ARG A 183 8.55 25.90 -3.13
C ARG A 183 7.50 26.96 -3.48
N GLN A 184 6.69 27.37 -2.50
CA GLN A 184 5.87 28.56 -2.67
C GLN A 184 6.85 29.66 -3.01
N GLU A 185 6.65 30.32 -4.16
CA GLU A 185 7.31 31.60 -4.42
C GLU A 185 6.92 32.47 -3.24
N ALA A 186 7.81 32.57 -2.25
CA ALA A 186 7.69 33.57 -1.22
C ALA A 186 7.47 34.85 -2.00
N GLU A 187 6.37 35.49 -1.75
CA GLU A 187 5.99 36.77 -2.35
C GLU A 187 7.27 37.60 -2.47
N ARG A 188 7.76 37.76 -3.70
CA ARG A 188 8.88 38.65 -4.00
C ARG A 188 8.36 40.09 -3.82
N GLY A 189 8.03 40.39 -2.57
CA GLY A 189 7.59 41.65 -2.08
C GLY A 189 8.62 42.17 -1.11
N SER A 190 9.43 43.09 -1.60
CA SER A 190 10.17 44.16 -0.89
C SER A 190 11.02 43.75 0.33
N ASP A 191 12.34 43.95 0.17
CA ASP A 191 13.29 44.40 1.20
C ASP A 191 13.03 43.86 2.64
N SER A 192 13.29 42.61 2.90
CA SER A 192 13.57 42.16 4.25
C SER A 192 14.79 41.25 4.25
N GLU A 193 15.79 41.74 4.94
CA GLU A 193 17.02 41.15 5.45
C GLU A 193 17.14 39.62 5.28
N GLN A 194 18.24 39.22 4.62
CA GLN A 194 18.86 37.91 4.47
C GLN A 194 18.25 36.87 5.40
N GLU A 195 17.41 35.92 4.81
CA GLU A 195 17.24 34.62 5.45
C GLU A 195 18.62 34.11 5.86
N PRO A 196 18.81 33.65 7.11
CA PRO A 196 20.07 33.05 7.49
C PRO A 196 20.33 31.92 6.50
N LEU A 197 21.44 32.01 5.73
CA LEU A 197 21.86 31.00 4.79
C LEU A 197 21.80 29.67 5.52
N ALA A 198 20.87 28.78 5.08
CA ALA A 198 20.75 27.46 5.67
C ALA A 198 22.14 26.81 5.67
N GLU A 199 22.56 26.26 6.83
CA GLU A 199 23.86 25.62 6.99
C GLU A 199 24.13 24.67 5.82
N PRO A 200 25.31 24.71 5.18
CA PRO A 200 25.67 23.82 4.07
C PRO A 200 25.43 22.34 4.42
N PHE A 201 24.99 21.57 3.44
CA PHE A 201 24.67 20.16 3.68
C PHE A 201 25.88 19.36 4.20
N GLU A 202 27.05 19.61 3.67
CA GLU A 202 28.32 18.99 4.09
C GLU A 202 28.63 19.26 5.57
N GLU A 203 28.37 20.48 6.08
CA GLU A 203 28.55 20.81 7.49
C GLU A 203 27.55 20.08 8.38
N ARG A 204 26.30 19.97 7.93
CA ARG A 204 25.25 19.18 8.61
C ARG A 204 25.64 17.70 8.68
N VAL A 205 26.24 17.14 7.63
CA VAL A 205 26.77 15.76 7.61
C VAL A 205 27.90 15.59 8.63
N ALA A 206 28.88 16.51 8.66
CA ALA A 206 29.97 16.46 9.61
C ALA A 206 29.45 16.55 11.07
N ARG A 207 28.49 17.43 11.33
CA ARG A 207 27.85 17.55 12.65
C ARG A 207 27.08 16.27 13.01
N ALA A 208 26.30 15.71 12.10
CA ALA A 208 25.56 14.48 12.33
C ALA A 208 26.48 13.30 12.64
N GLY A 209 27.64 13.21 11.98
CA GLY A 209 28.66 12.21 12.25
C GLY A 209 29.25 12.32 13.66
N SER A 210 29.43 13.54 14.19
CA SER A 210 29.98 13.77 15.54
C SER A 210 28.94 13.61 16.66
N THR A 211 27.67 13.95 16.41
CA THR A 211 26.60 13.97 17.43
C THR A 211 25.78 12.68 17.47
N GLY A 212 25.74 11.94 16.35
CA GLY A 212 24.90 10.75 16.18
C GLY A 212 23.41 11.05 16.03
N TRP A 213 23.04 12.29 15.64
CA TRP A 213 21.66 12.69 15.34
C TRP A 213 21.66 13.87 14.35
N ALA A 214 20.53 14.12 13.70
CA ALA A 214 20.36 15.26 12.80
C ALA A 214 18.97 15.89 12.94
N LEU A 215 18.86 17.17 12.54
CA LEU A 215 17.63 17.94 12.54
C LEU A 215 17.26 18.40 11.14
N ASP A 216 15.97 18.46 10.89
CA ASP A 216 15.34 19.27 9.86
C ASP A 216 14.60 20.42 10.54
N ASP A 217 14.98 21.66 10.22
CA ASP A 217 14.28 22.87 10.65
C ASP A 217 13.71 23.54 9.42
N GLN A 218 12.51 23.09 9.02
CA GLN A 218 11.73 23.66 7.92
C GLN A 218 12.44 23.60 6.54
N LEU A 219 13.35 22.63 6.34
CA LEU A 219 14.09 22.50 5.09
C LEU A 219 13.23 21.89 3.98
N ILE A 220 12.37 20.93 4.34
CA ILE A 220 11.49 20.27 3.36
C ILE A 220 10.23 21.10 3.12
N GLU A 221 9.67 21.68 4.18
CA GLU A 221 8.46 22.49 4.14
C GLU A 221 8.41 23.45 5.32
N PRO A 222 7.99 24.72 5.10
CA PRO A 222 7.73 25.65 6.20
C PRO A 222 6.75 25.05 7.22
N GLY A 223 7.07 25.19 8.50
CA GLY A 223 6.26 24.64 9.58
C GLY A 223 6.61 23.20 9.98
N LEU A 224 7.42 22.45 9.23
CA LEU A 224 7.85 21.12 9.59
C LEU A 224 9.20 21.16 10.33
N VAL A 225 9.28 20.42 11.45
CA VAL A 225 10.54 20.15 12.16
C VAL A 225 10.67 18.65 12.39
N ALA A 226 11.89 18.11 12.23
CA ALA A 226 12.15 16.69 12.46
C ALA A 226 13.49 16.46 13.14
N LEU A 227 13.53 15.42 13.97
CA LEU A 227 14.72 14.93 14.65
C LEU A 227 14.95 13.47 14.27
N ALA A 228 16.16 13.12 13.84
CA ALA A 228 16.51 11.79 13.36
C ALA A 228 17.69 11.18 14.10
N VAL A 229 17.64 9.85 14.31
CA VAL A 229 18.71 9.03 14.92
C VAL A 229 18.90 7.78 14.07
N PRO A 230 20.15 7.35 13.76
CA PRO A 230 20.41 6.14 12.99
C PRO A 230 20.13 4.89 13.82
N VAL A 231 19.48 3.89 13.22
CA VAL A 231 19.32 2.54 13.74
C VAL A 231 20.36 1.65 13.08
N ARG A 232 21.25 1.06 13.87
CA ARG A 232 22.37 0.26 13.37
C ARG A 232 22.04 -1.21 13.34
N GLY A 233 22.43 -1.87 12.26
CA GLY A 233 22.36 -3.32 12.13
C GLY A 233 23.42 -4.04 13.00
N PRO A 234 23.35 -5.39 13.05
CA PRO A 234 24.32 -6.20 13.80
C PRO A 234 25.77 -5.98 13.35
N GLY A 235 26.00 -5.57 12.11
CA GLY A 235 27.32 -5.25 11.56
C GLY A 235 27.82 -3.84 11.89
N GLY A 236 27.01 -3.01 12.56
CA GLY A 236 27.36 -1.62 12.89
C GLY A 236 27.04 -0.61 11.78
N ASP A 237 26.63 -1.05 10.59
CA ASP A 237 26.12 -0.24 9.50
C ASP A 237 24.75 0.37 9.82
N VAL A 238 24.41 1.48 9.19
CA VAL A 238 23.10 2.13 9.35
C VAL A 238 22.06 1.34 8.55
N ALA A 239 21.26 0.54 9.24
CA ALA A 239 20.19 -0.26 8.63
C ALA A 239 19.01 0.62 8.17
N CYS A 240 18.62 1.59 8.97
CA CYS A 240 17.63 2.63 8.65
C CYS A 240 17.84 3.84 9.59
N VAL A 241 17.06 4.88 9.40
CA VAL A 241 17.02 6.04 10.30
C VAL A 241 15.60 6.20 10.83
N ALA A 242 15.47 6.35 12.15
CA ALA A 242 14.22 6.67 12.83
C ALA A 242 14.12 8.19 13.04
N SER A 243 12.96 8.77 12.73
CA SER A 243 12.71 10.20 12.85
C SER A 243 11.42 10.48 13.59
N VAL A 244 11.43 11.48 14.48
CA VAL A 244 10.24 12.11 15.06
C VAL A 244 9.96 13.37 14.26
N VAL A 245 8.73 13.53 13.79
CA VAL A 245 8.28 14.65 12.96
C VAL A 245 7.19 15.42 13.71
N SER A 246 7.34 16.74 13.80
CA SER A 246 6.42 17.63 14.46
C SER A 246 6.18 18.91 13.64
N HIS A 247 5.29 19.77 14.11
CA HIS A 247 4.99 21.08 13.52
C HIS A 247 5.53 22.20 14.41
N THR A 248 5.98 23.31 13.80
CA THR A 248 6.54 24.48 14.53
C THR A 248 5.57 25.11 15.54
N SER A 249 4.26 24.88 15.39
CA SER A 249 3.26 25.31 16.39
C SER A 249 3.37 24.56 17.72
N ARG A 250 4.03 23.42 17.77
CA ARG A 250 4.23 22.59 18.99
C ARG A 250 5.66 22.60 19.47
N HIS A 251 6.61 22.47 18.55
CA HIS A 251 8.02 22.40 18.85
C HIS A 251 8.84 23.24 17.88
N THR A 252 9.78 24.01 18.39
CA THR A 252 10.92 24.48 17.59
C THR A 252 11.89 23.31 17.41
N ALA A 253 12.80 23.38 16.43
CA ALA A 253 13.84 22.37 16.25
C ALA A 253 14.67 22.16 17.53
N ALA A 254 14.97 23.23 18.28
CA ALA A 254 15.67 23.18 19.56
C ALA A 254 14.85 22.45 20.64
N SER A 255 13.59 22.82 20.84
CA SER A 255 12.72 22.20 21.86
C SER A 255 12.41 20.73 21.50
N LEU A 256 12.25 20.40 20.20
CA LEU A 256 12.08 19.01 19.75
C LEU A 256 13.29 18.15 20.16
N ARG A 257 14.51 18.65 19.90
CA ARG A 257 15.73 17.97 20.33
C ARG A 257 15.79 17.78 21.85
N GLU A 258 15.55 18.85 22.62
CA GLU A 258 15.65 18.80 24.08
C GLU A 258 14.67 17.82 24.72
N THR A 259 13.45 17.75 24.21
CA THR A 259 12.37 16.95 24.78
C THR A 259 12.33 15.51 24.24
N MET A 260 12.74 15.27 22.98
CA MET A 260 12.49 14.00 22.31
C MET A 260 13.77 13.16 22.08
N LEU A 261 14.97 13.76 22.04
CA LEU A 261 16.21 13.03 21.69
C LEU A 261 16.48 11.83 22.60
N GLY A 262 16.30 12.01 23.91
CA GLY A 262 16.52 10.93 24.87
C GLY A 262 15.57 9.74 24.66
N ARG A 263 14.29 10.02 24.44
CA ARG A 263 13.27 8.99 24.19
C ARG A 263 13.48 8.30 22.84
N LEU A 264 13.80 9.07 21.78
CA LEU A 264 14.12 8.50 20.46
C LEU A 264 15.35 7.59 20.54
N ARG A 265 16.41 7.98 21.24
CA ARG A 265 17.60 7.11 21.45
C ARG A 265 17.26 5.82 22.19
N ASN A 266 16.43 5.87 23.21
CA ASN A 266 16.00 4.67 23.93
C ASN A 266 15.23 3.72 23.01
N ALA A 267 14.27 4.26 22.23
CA ALA A 267 13.53 3.46 21.25
C ALA A 267 14.45 2.88 20.15
N VAL A 268 15.45 3.64 19.70
CA VAL A 268 16.46 3.15 18.74
C VAL A 268 17.28 2.01 19.35
N THR A 269 17.66 2.09 20.63
CA THR A 269 18.35 0.98 21.31
C THR A 269 17.50 -0.29 21.30
N GLU A 270 16.20 -0.19 21.61
CA GLU A 270 15.27 -1.33 21.51
C GLU A 270 15.12 -1.86 20.07
N MET A 271 15.15 -0.97 19.08
CA MET A 271 15.13 -1.34 17.68
C MET A 271 16.39 -2.12 17.27
N GLU A 272 17.57 -1.65 17.69
CA GLU A 272 18.85 -2.32 17.44
C GLU A 272 18.94 -3.68 18.13
N GLU A 273 18.41 -3.82 19.35
CA GLU A 273 18.30 -5.10 20.05
C GLU A 273 17.44 -6.08 19.25
N ALA A 274 16.30 -5.63 18.72
CA ALA A 274 15.44 -6.46 17.87
C ALA A 274 16.10 -6.89 16.56
N LEU A 275 17.05 -6.11 16.04
CA LEU A 275 17.81 -6.49 14.85
C LEU A 275 18.90 -7.52 15.16
N ARG A 276 19.45 -7.53 16.40
CA ARG A 276 20.46 -8.51 16.84
C ARG A 276 19.86 -9.88 17.14
N ASP A 277 18.66 -9.90 17.73
CA ASP A 277 17.92 -11.12 18.06
C ASP A 277 16.50 -11.05 17.47
N PRO A 278 16.36 -11.23 16.16
CA PRO A 278 15.06 -11.15 15.52
C PRO A 278 14.20 -12.34 15.99
N ALA A 279 13.11 -12.06 16.69
CA ALA A 279 12.09 -13.08 16.98
C ALA A 279 11.73 -13.85 15.69
N PRO A 280 11.50 -15.18 15.76
CA PRO A 280 11.10 -15.95 14.60
C PRO A 280 9.89 -15.28 13.94
N ALA A 281 9.95 -15.11 12.62
CA ALA A 281 8.85 -14.53 11.87
C ALA A 281 7.57 -15.31 12.20
N ALA A 282 6.50 -14.59 12.54
CA ALA A 282 5.18 -15.22 12.64
C ALA A 282 4.91 -15.99 11.33
N PRO A 283 4.34 -17.21 11.42
CA PRO A 283 4.02 -17.98 10.22
C PRO A 283 3.15 -17.12 9.29
N ALA A 284 3.48 -17.14 7.99
CA ALA A 284 2.65 -16.49 6.99
C ALA A 284 1.21 -17.03 7.10
N PRO A 285 0.18 -16.19 6.91
CA PRO A 285 -1.20 -16.66 6.95
C PRO A 285 -1.37 -17.82 5.94
N PRO A 286 -2.15 -18.86 6.30
CA PRO A 286 -2.32 -20.01 5.45
C PRO A 286 -3.01 -19.61 4.14
N GLY A 287 -2.30 -19.72 3.04
CA GLY A 287 -2.81 -19.38 1.69
C GLY A 287 -1.77 -19.16 0.61
N GLN A 288 -0.47 -19.10 0.94
CA GLN A 288 0.60 -18.89 -0.06
C GLN A 288 1.76 -19.90 0.01
N ASP A 289 1.68 -20.89 0.89
CA ASP A 289 2.65 -21.98 0.91
C ASP A 289 2.08 -23.15 0.12
N ALA A 290 2.46 -23.24 -1.15
CA ALA A 290 2.52 -24.54 -1.80
C ALA A 290 3.56 -25.37 -1.04
N GLU A 291 3.10 -26.42 -0.38
CA GLU A 291 3.86 -27.35 0.45
C GLU A 291 5.20 -27.72 -0.21
N GLY A 292 6.30 -27.21 0.36
CA GLY A 292 7.63 -27.70 0.09
C GLY A 292 7.85 -29.00 0.86
N GLN A 293 7.40 -30.13 0.31
CA GLN A 293 7.91 -31.42 0.71
C GLN A 293 9.31 -31.57 0.14
N ASP A 294 10.31 -31.70 1.03
CA ASP A 294 11.63 -32.28 0.72
C ASP A 294 11.43 -33.69 0.13
N ALA A 295 11.34 -33.77 -1.18
CA ALA A 295 11.49 -34.98 -1.92
C ALA A 295 12.70 -34.82 -2.84
N GLU A 296 13.78 -35.52 -2.54
CA GLU A 296 14.87 -35.79 -3.47
C GLU A 296 14.26 -36.20 -4.82
N ARG A 297 14.35 -35.32 -5.83
CA ARG A 297 14.00 -35.64 -7.20
C ARG A 297 15.26 -36.10 -7.91
N PRO A 298 15.25 -37.30 -8.51
CA PRO A 298 16.33 -37.76 -9.39
C PRO A 298 16.36 -36.89 -10.65
N ASP A 299 17.56 -36.66 -11.17
CA ASP A 299 17.84 -36.00 -12.44
C ASP A 299 16.99 -36.63 -13.57
N ALA A 300 16.00 -35.89 -14.03
CA ALA A 300 15.28 -36.17 -15.24
C ALA A 300 15.33 -34.91 -16.13
N GLU A 301 16.22 -34.91 -17.09
CA GLU A 301 16.14 -34.09 -18.27
C GLU A 301 14.89 -34.49 -19.07
N GLY A 302 13.83 -33.67 -19.00
CA GLY A 302 12.65 -33.74 -19.83
C GLY A 302 12.11 -32.33 -20.09
N PRO A 303 11.72 -31.99 -21.33
CA PRO A 303 11.19 -30.67 -21.64
C PRO A 303 9.79 -30.49 -21.03
N ASP A 304 9.55 -29.28 -20.53
CA ASP A 304 8.23 -28.67 -20.22
C ASP A 304 7.45 -29.22 -19.02
N ALA A 305 7.93 -28.91 -17.80
CA ALA A 305 7.02 -28.75 -16.67
C ALA A 305 6.68 -27.26 -16.56
N GLU A 306 5.55 -26.85 -17.17
CA GLU A 306 5.01 -25.49 -17.04
C GLU A 306 4.60 -25.25 -15.58
N GLY A 307 5.30 -24.33 -14.88
CA GLY A 307 4.91 -23.84 -13.56
C GLY A 307 3.61 -23.01 -13.62
N PRO A 308 2.96 -22.73 -12.47
CA PRO A 308 1.69 -22.01 -12.44
C PRO A 308 1.71 -20.66 -13.16
N ASP A 309 2.85 -19.97 -13.22
CA ASP A 309 3.00 -18.70 -13.96
C ASP A 309 3.05 -18.88 -15.48
N ALA A 310 3.47 -20.04 -15.98
CA ALA A 310 3.44 -20.34 -17.41
C ALA A 310 2.00 -20.58 -17.91
N ALA A 311 1.17 -21.23 -17.10
CA ALA A 311 -0.26 -21.42 -17.42
C ALA A 311 -1.00 -20.07 -17.47
N TRP A 312 -0.76 -19.17 -16.51
CA TRP A 312 -1.32 -17.83 -16.50
C TRP A 312 -0.87 -16.99 -17.72
N ALA A 313 0.42 -17.04 -18.07
CA ALA A 313 0.93 -16.33 -19.24
C ALA A 313 0.35 -16.87 -20.54
N ALA A 314 0.09 -18.17 -20.64
CA ALA A 314 -0.58 -18.80 -21.78
C ALA A 314 -2.05 -18.35 -21.88
N GLU A 315 -2.78 -18.28 -20.77
CA GLU A 315 -4.15 -17.74 -20.72
C GLU A 315 -4.19 -16.26 -21.11
N ALA A 316 -3.27 -15.46 -20.57
CA ALA A 316 -3.12 -14.04 -20.92
C ALA A 316 -2.88 -13.84 -22.43
N LYS A 317 -2.04 -14.69 -23.02
CA LYS A 317 -1.73 -14.68 -24.44
C LYS A 317 -2.93 -15.11 -25.30
N GLN A 318 -3.75 -16.04 -24.82
CA GLN A 318 -5.00 -16.42 -25.48
C GLN A 318 -6.03 -15.27 -25.44
N ARG A 319 -6.15 -14.53 -24.33
CA ARG A 319 -7.12 -13.44 -24.17
C ARG A 319 -6.71 -12.16 -24.89
N LEU A 320 -5.45 -11.76 -24.79
CA LEU A 320 -4.94 -10.49 -25.31
C LEU A 320 -4.24 -10.65 -26.69
N GLY A 321 -3.89 -11.87 -27.09
CA GLY A 321 -3.23 -12.12 -28.35
C GLY A 321 -1.93 -11.33 -28.53
N ARG A 322 -1.88 -10.50 -29.61
CA ARG A 322 -0.72 -9.65 -29.92
C ARG A 322 -0.57 -8.44 -28.99
N ASP A 323 -1.57 -8.14 -28.19
CA ASP A 323 -1.55 -7.00 -27.27
C ASP A 323 -0.91 -7.35 -25.93
N PHE A 324 -0.66 -8.63 -25.65
CA PHE A 324 0.03 -9.06 -24.45
C PHE A 324 1.54 -8.76 -24.50
N VAL A 325 2.03 -7.94 -23.57
CA VAL A 325 3.46 -7.59 -23.44
C VAL A 325 4.11 -8.55 -22.45
N GLU A 326 4.37 -9.77 -22.91
CA GLU A 326 4.86 -10.91 -22.09
C GLU A 326 6.14 -10.58 -21.32
N SER A 327 7.06 -9.82 -21.91
CA SER A 327 8.32 -9.43 -21.26
C SER A 327 8.11 -8.47 -20.07
N LEU A 328 7.06 -7.64 -20.08
CA LEU A 328 6.68 -6.79 -18.96
C LEU A 328 6.16 -7.66 -17.81
N ALA A 329 5.23 -8.57 -18.10
CA ALA A 329 4.68 -9.46 -17.10
C ALA A 329 5.77 -10.32 -16.42
N ARG A 330 6.68 -10.91 -17.20
CA ARG A 330 7.83 -11.66 -16.71
C ARG A 330 8.79 -10.83 -15.87
N GLY A 331 9.06 -9.58 -16.27
CA GLY A 331 9.91 -8.68 -15.52
C GLY A 331 9.31 -8.30 -14.16
N LEU A 332 8.01 -8.03 -14.09
CA LEU A 332 7.34 -7.76 -12.82
C LEU A 332 7.29 -9.01 -11.92
N ALA A 333 7.07 -10.20 -12.50
CA ALA A 333 7.14 -11.47 -11.76
C ALA A 333 8.52 -11.68 -11.10
N VAL A 334 9.63 -11.30 -11.76
CA VAL A 334 10.98 -11.36 -11.16
C VAL A 334 11.09 -10.49 -9.90
N LEU A 335 10.40 -9.35 -9.83
CA LEU A 335 10.43 -8.49 -8.64
C LEU A 335 9.63 -9.08 -7.47
N THR A 336 8.62 -9.89 -7.72
CA THR A 336 7.73 -10.43 -6.67
C THR A 336 8.21 -11.74 -6.04
N VAL A 337 9.28 -12.37 -6.55
CA VAL A 337 9.81 -13.62 -5.95
C VAL A 337 10.62 -13.39 -4.69
N PHE A 338 11.06 -12.16 -4.45
CA PHE A 338 11.74 -11.77 -3.22
C PHE A 338 10.73 -11.62 -2.07
N GLY A 339 11.20 -11.74 -0.84
CA GLY A 339 10.34 -11.61 0.33
C GLY A 339 11.00 -12.11 1.61
N PRO A 340 10.23 -12.36 2.68
CA PRO A 340 10.75 -12.91 3.92
C PRO A 340 11.48 -14.24 3.67
N GLY A 341 12.73 -14.36 4.16
CA GLY A 341 13.57 -15.54 3.92
C GLY A 341 14.17 -15.64 2.52
N ARG A 342 13.84 -14.73 1.61
CA ARG A 342 14.33 -14.66 0.22
C ARG A 342 14.79 -13.25 -0.12
N ALA A 343 15.61 -12.66 0.75
CA ALA A 343 16.14 -11.30 0.56
C ALA A 343 17.21 -11.24 -0.55
N GLU A 344 17.98 -12.30 -0.68
CA GLU A 344 19.01 -12.48 -1.71
C GLU A 344 18.78 -13.80 -2.43
N LEU A 345 18.76 -13.77 -3.75
CA LEU A 345 18.52 -14.93 -4.61
C LEU A 345 19.51 -14.95 -5.76
N ASN A 346 20.03 -16.12 -6.10
CA ASN A 346 20.80 -16.29 -7.32
C ASN A 346 19.89 -16.50 -8.55
N LEU A 347 20.48 -16.38 -9.75
CA LEU A 347 19.74 -16.54 -11.02
C LEU A 347 18.96 -17.87 -11.11
N THR A 348 19.50 -18.96 -10.58
CA THR A 348 18.83 -20.27 -10.61
C THR A 348 17.59 -20.29 -9.70
N GLY A 349 17.72 -19.73 -8.49
CA GLY A 349 16.61 -19.59 -7.55
C GLY A 349 15.49 -18.70 -8.11
N ILE A 350 15.86 -17.57 -8.75
CA ILE A 350 14.88 -16.67 -9.39
C ILE A 350 14.18 -17.37 -10.56
N ALA A 351 14.93 -18.08 -11.42
CA ALA A 351 14.37 -18.83 -12.54
C ALA A 351 13.40 -19.94 -12.06
N ALA A 352 13.78 -20.67 -11.01
CA ALA A 352 12.95 -21.71 -10.40
C ALA A 352 11.68 -21.12 -9.77
N ALA A 353 11.80 -20.01 -9.01
CA ALA A 353 10.67 -19.38 -8.32
C ALA A 353 9.67 -18.72 -9.29
N THR A 354 10.15 -18.22 -10.45
CA THR A 354 9.29 -17.61 -11.48
C THR A 354 8.80 -18.60 -12.53
N GLY A 355 9.32 -19.83 -12.58
CA GLY A 355 9.08 -20.76 -13.68
C GLY A 355 9.67 -20.32 -15.03
N LEU A 356 10.54 -19.29 -15.04
CA LEU A 356 11.12 -18.73 -16.27
C LEU A 356 12.38 -19.50 -16.69
N ALA A 357 12.60 -19.63 -18.00
CA ALA A 357 13.89 -20.06 -18.52
C ALA A 357 15.02 -19.15 -18.00
N ARG A 358 16.18 -19.71 -17.60
CA ARG A 358 17.32 -18.94 -17.07
C ARG A 358 17.75 -17.76 -17.94
N ALA A 359 17.72 -17.92 -19.27
CA ALA A 359 18.05 -16.84 -20.19
C ALA A 359 17.05 -15.68 -20.12
N THR A 360 15.76 -15.97 -19.95
CA THR A 360 14.70 -14.97 -19.78
C THR A 360 14.84 -14.23 -18.44
N ALA A 361 15.00 -14.96 -17.35
CA ALA A 361 15.24 -14.37 -16.02
C ALA A 361 16.49 -13.49 -16.01
N ARG A 362 17.59 -13.96 -16.65
CA ARG A 362 18.84 -13.18 -16.76
C ARG A 362 18.63 -11.85 -17.50
N ARG A 363 17.95 -11.86 -18.64
CA ARG A 363 17.67 -10.61 -19.40
C ARG A 363 16.78 -9.64 -18.62
N ALA A 364 15.79 -10.14 -17.90
CA ALA A 364 14.95 -9.33 -17.02
C ALA A 364 15.82 -8.71 -15.89
N LEU A 365 16.68 -9.49 -15.23
CA LEU A 365 17.57 -9.00 -14.18
C LEU A 365 18.56 -7.94 -14.70
N ILE A 366 19.20 -8.14 -15.86
CA ILE A 366 20.07 -7.14 -16.49
C ILE A 366 19.31 -5.82 -16.70
N THR A 367 18.07 -5.91 -17.18
CA THR A 367 17.21 -4.72 -17.40
C THR A 367 16.84 -4.05 -16.09
N LEU A 368 16.42 -4.82 -15.08
CA LEU A 368 16.02 -4.30 -13.77
C LEU A 368 17.20 -3.73 -12.98
N GLU A 369 18.40 -4.31 -13.12
CA GLU A 369 19.64 -3.79 -12.54
C GLU A 369 20.05 -2.48 -13.21
N HIS A 370 19.99 -2.41 -14.55
CA HIS A 370 20.24 -1.18 -15.30
C HIS A 370 19.27 -0.05 -14.89
N LEU A 371 18.01 -0.37 -14.62
CA LEU A 371 17.01 0.59 -14.13
C LEU A 371 17.14 0.87 -12.62
N GLY A 372 18.01 0.17 -11.91
CA GLY A 372 18.28 0.35 -10.47
C GLY A 372 17.24 -0.27 -9.53
N TYR A 373 16.37 -1.17 -10.00
CA TYR A 373 15.38 -1.88 -9.15
C TYR A 373 15.97 -3.11 -8.46
N VAL A 374 17.04 -3.65 -9.03
CA VAL A 374 17.78 -4.80 -8.51
C VAL A 374 19.23 -4.39 -8.40
N ALA A 375 19.93 -4.89 -7.39
CA ALA A 375 21.37 -4.77 -7.24
C ALA A 375 21.97 -6.17 -7.13
N SER A 376 23.15 -6.40 -7.76
CA SER A 376 23.88 -7.65 -7.65
C SER A 376 25.04 -7.53 -6.65
N ARG A 377 25.27 -8.62 -5.90
CA ARG A 377 26.45 -8.81 -5.06
C ARG A 377 27.05 -10.19 -5.34
N GLY A 378 28.07 -10.22 -6.15
CA GLY A 378 28.64 -11.47 -6.62
C GLY A 378 27.69 -12.23 -7.55
N ARG A 379 27.10 -13.34 -7.09
CA ARG A 379 26.13 -14.13 -7.86
C ARG A 379 24.69 -13.97 -7.38
N GLU A 380 24.49 -13.19 -6.35
CA GLU A 380 23.17 -12.97 -5.73
C GLU A 380 22.60 -11.61 -6.10
N PHE A 381 21.30 -11.55 -6.25
CA PHE A 381 20.51 -10.38 -6.56
C PHE A 381 19.62 -10.04 -5.39
N ARG A 382 19.41 -8.75 -5.15
CA ARG A 382 18.49 -8.22 -4.14
C ARG A 382 17.69 -7.04 -4.70
N LEU A 383 16.52 -6.80 -4.16
CA LEU A 383 15.74 -5.60 -4.49
C LEU A 383 16.39 -4.35 -3.89
N THR A 384 16.21 -3.23 -4.56
CA THR A 384 16.54 -1.90 -4.04
C THR A 384 15.30 -1.17 -3.54
N PRO A 385 15.42 -0.13 -2.71
CA PRO A 385 14.29 0.70 -2.28
C PRO A 385 13.49 1.30 -3.44
N ARG A 386 14.13 1.47 -4.60
CA ARG A 386 13.54 2.05 -5.80
C ARG A 386 12.28 1.31 -6.28
N VAL A 387 12.11 0.03 -5.95
CA VAL A 387 10.88 -0.73 -6.30
C VAL A 387 9.62 -0.11 -5.71
N LEU A 388 9.73 0.61 -4.59
CA LEU A 388 8.62 1.34 -3.99
C LEU A 388 8.12 2.49 -4.86
N ALA A 389 8.92 3.00 -5.81
CA ALA A 389 8.47 3.99 -6.79
C ALA A 389 7.43 3.44 -7.77
N LEU A 390 7.25 2.11 -7.84
CA LEU A 390 6.28 1.46 -8.74
C LEU A 390 4.91 1.38 -8.09
N GLY A 391 4.23 2.53 -7.94
CA GLY A 391 2.84 2.63 -7.50
C GLY A 391 2.63 2.62 -5.99
N PHE A 392 3.66 2.39 -5.16
CA PHE A 392 3.46 2.25 -3.72
C PHE A 392 2.96 3.55 -3.05
N PRO A 393 3.53 4.75 -3.29
CA PRO A 393 3.13 5.97 -2.62
C PRO A 393 1.64 6.31 -2.78
N PRO A 394 1.05 6.39 -3.98
CA PRO A 394 -0.37 6.69 -4.12
C PRO A 394 -1.28 5.58 -3.58
N LEU A 395 -0.86 4.30 -3.67
CA LEU A 395 -1.67 3.18 -3.23
C LEU A 395 -1.62 2.97 -1.70
N SER A 396 -0.57 3.38 -1.02
CA SER A 396 -0.42 3.23 0.44
C SER A 396 -1.36 4.12 1.27
N HIS A 397 -2.06 5.05 0.63
CA HIS A 397 -3.05 5.95 1.25
C HIS A 397 -4.50 5.62 0.93
N LEU A 398 -4.75 4.55 0.18
CA LEU A 398 -6.11 4.13 -0.13
C LEU A 398 -6.88 3.81 1.15
N THR A 399 -8.13 4.24 1.17
CA THR A 399 -9.11 3.82 2.17
C THR A 399 -9.75 2.50 1.77
N LEU A 400 -10.34 1.79 2.72
CA LEU A 400 -11.13 0.60 2.44
C LEU A 400 -12.28 0.89 1.46
N ALA A 401 -12.89 2.08 1.57
CA ALA A 401 -13.94 2.54 0.67
C ALA A 401 -13.43 2.67 -0.78
N GLU A 402 -12.24 3.22 -0.98
CA GLU A 402 -11.61 3.35 -2.32
C GLU A 402 -11.22 2.00 -2.90
N ILE A 403 -10.68 1.09 -2.08
CA ILE A 403 -10.38 -0.29 -2.48
C ILE A 403 -11.65 -1.03 -2.91
N ALA A 404 -12.73 -0.91 -2.13
CA ALA A 404 -13.98 -1.63 -2.38
C ALA A 404 -14.79 -1.07 -3.57
N THR A 405 -14.81 0.26 -3.77
CA THR A 405 -15.71 0.93 -4.73
C THR A 405 -15.70 0.32 -6.14
N PRO A 406 -14.57 -0.02 -6.77
CA PRO A 406 -14.58 -0.64 -8.10
C PRO A 406 -15.27 -2.01 -8.12
N HIS A 407 -15.11 -2.81 -7.08
CA HIS A 407 -15.76 -4.12 -6.95
C HIS A 407 -17.27 -3.98 -6.71
N LEU A 408 -17.68 -2.96 -5.91
CA LEU A 408 -19.09 -2.64 -5.72
C LEU A 408 -19.75 -2.19 -7.02
N ARG A 409 -19.06 -1.40 -7.85
CA ARG A 409 -19.56 -0.99 -9.19
C ARG A 409 -19.76 -2.20 -10.10
N ALA A 410 -18.78 -3.10 -10.16
CA ALA A 410 -18.89 -4.32 -10.96
C ALA A 410 -20.06 -5.20 -10.52
N LEU A 411 -20.24 -5.40 -9.20
CA LEU A 411 -21.37 -6.17 -8.66
C LEU A 411 -22.73 -5.49 -8.93
N SER A 412 -22.80 -4.17 -8.76
CA SER A 412 -24.03 -3.41 -9.06
C SER A 412 -24.39 -3.48 -10.55
N ALA A 413 -23.42 -3.41 -11.45
CA ALA A 413 -23.63 -3.57 -12.88
C ALA A 413 -24.11 -4.98 -13.25
N GLN A 414 -23.59 -6.02 -12.58
CA GLN A 414 -23.97 -7.41 -12.79
C GLN A 414 -25.40 -7.70 -12.30
N LEU A 415 -25.75 -7.25 -11.09
CA LEU A 415 -27.03 -7.58 -10.45
C LEU A 415 -28.13 -6.56 -10.71
N HIS A 416 -27.78 -5.37 -11.17
CA HIS A 416 -28.68 -4.22 -11.31
C HIS A 416 -29.39 -3.85 -10.00
N ASP A 417 -28.70 -4.00 -8.86
CA ASP A 417 -29.15 -3.66 -7.52
C ASP A 417 -28.16 -2.72 -6.83
N SER A 418 -28.63 -2.02 -5.77
CA SER A 418 -27.78 -1.17 -4.96
C SER A 418 -26.83 -2.02 -4.10
N VAL A 419 -25.56 -1.66 -4.10
CA VAL A 419 -24.49 -2.32 -3.35
C VAL A 419 -23.81 -1.31 -2.45
N SER A 420 -23.53 -1.68 -1.19
CA SER A 420 -22.93 -0.76 -0.24
C SER A 420 -21.89 -1.45 0.63
N LEU A 421 -20.96 -0.65 1.18
CA LEU A 421 -19.99 -1.03 2.20
C LEU A 421 -20.29 -0.21 3.47
N THR A 422 -20.26 -0.86 4.62
CA THR A 422 -20.45 -0.22 5.92
C THR A 422 -19.45 -0.70 6.94
N VAL A 423 -19.24 0.12 7.96
CA VAL A 423 -18.47 -0.21 9.16
C VAL A 423 -19.36 -0.05 10.39
N LEU A 424 -19.01 -0.69 11.49
CA LEU A 424 -19.65 -0.48 12.78
C LEU A 424 -19.19 0.86 13.37
N ASP A 425 -20.13 1.66 13.86
CA ASP A 425 -19.88 2.97 14.47
C ASP A 425 -20.76 3.13 15.72
N GLY A 426 -20.25 2.68 16.85
CA GLY A 426 -21.04 2.51 18.07
C GLY A 426 -22.05 1.38 17.92
N ASP A 427 -23.31 1.68 18.13
CA ASP A 427 -24.44 0.73 18.00
C ASP A 427 -25.11 0.78 16.60
N ASP A 428 -24.57 1.63 15.71
CA ASP A 428 -25.04 1.82 14.35
C ASP A 428 -24.05 1.25 13.33
N ILE A 429 -24.54 1.03 12.11
CA ILE A 429 -23.70 0.97 10.92
C ILE A 429 -23.54 2.37 10.33
N ARG A 430 -22.37 2.64 9.74
CA ARG A 430 -22.12 3.85 8.94
C ARG A 430 -21.71 3.45 7.52
N TYR A 431 -22.39 4.02 6.53
CA TYR A 431 -22.09 3.80 5.12
C TYR A 431 -20.77 4.50 4.75
N THR A 432 -19.80 3.74 4.24
CA THR A 432 -18.49 4.25 3.79
C THR A 432 -18.37 4.25 2.27
N ALA A 433 -19.04 3.34 1.57
CA ALA A 433 -19.16 3.37 0.11
C ALA A 433 -20.55 2.87 -0.33
N ARG A 434 -21.04 3.41 -1.45
CA ARG A 434 -22.32 3.01 -2.03
C ARG A 434 -22.35 3.19 -3.54
N VAL A 435 -22.85 2.21 -4.24
CA VAL A 435 -23.23 2.27 -5.64
C VAL A 435 -24.74 2.09 -5.72
N ALA A 436 -25.43 3.18 -6.01
CA ALA A 436 -26.89 3.18 -6.14
C ALA A 436 -27.28 2.89 -7.59
N THR A 437 -28.37 2.13 -7.78
CA THR A 437 -29.01 2.04 -9.10
C THR A 437 -29.89 3.27 -9.35
N SER A 438 -29.83 3.82 -10.56
CA SER A 438 -30.73 4.91 -10.99
C SER A 438 -32.16 4.37 -11.18
N ARG A 439 -33.01 4.48 -10.15
CA ARG A 439 -34.42 4.05 -10.21
C ARG A 439 -35.33 5.09 -9.58
N VAL A 440 -36.59 5.10 -10.04
CA VAL A 440 -37.64 6.02 -9.56
C VAL A 440 -37.97 5.80 -8.07
N MET A 441 -37.83 4.56 -7.56
CA MET A 441 -37.90 4.23 -6.13
C MET A 441 -36.51 3.80 -5.66
N SER A 442 -35.78 4.68 -5.04
CA SER A 442 -34.52 4.40 -4.35
C SER A 442 -34.57 4.92 -2.92
N VAL A 443 -34.10 4.12 -1.99
CA VAL A 443 -33.89 4.59 -0.61
C VAL A 443 -32.82 5.68 -0.65
N ASN A 444 -33.13 6.85 -0.08
CA ASN A 444 -32.21 8.00 -0.08
C ASN A 444 -31.11 7.78 0.98
N ILE A 445 -30.13 6.95 0.63
CA ILE A 445 -28.96 6.65 1.46
C ILE A 445 -27.74 7.25 0.78
N SER A 446 -26.93 7.97 1.53
CA SER A 446 -25.63 8.53 1.12
C SER A 446 -24.48 7.98 1.98
N VAL A 447 -23.25 8.17 1.53
CA VAL A 447 -22.06 7.94 2.38
C VAL A 447 -22.19 8.81 3.62
N GLY A 448 -21.88 8.23 4.80
CA GLY A 448 -22.07 8.86 6.10
C GLY A 448 -23.43 8.58 6.76
N THR A 449 -24.44 8.11 6.03
CA THR A 449 -25.73 7.68 6.63
C THR A 449 -25.50 6.60 7.68
N ARG A 450 -26.27 6.66 8.77
CA ARG A 450 -26.24 5.69 9.88
C ARG A 450 -27.60 5.01 10.04
N PHE A 451 -27.58 3.74 10.40
CA PHE A 451 -28.78 2.98 10.79
C PHE A 451 -28.46 2.05 11.96
N PRO A 452 -29.44 1.71 12.81
CA PRO A 452 -29.26 0.74 13.89
C PRO A 452 -28.71 -0.59 13.38
N ALA A 453 -27.59 -1.04 13.93
CA ALA A 453 -26.92 -2.26 13.46
C ALA A 453 -27.81 -3.50 13.59
N PHE A 454 -28.61 -3.62 14.65
CA PHE A 454 -29.44 -4.78 14.92
C PHE A 454 -30.52 -5.04 13.85
N ALA A 455 -31.02 -4.00 13.19
CA ALA A 455 -32.10 -4.07 12.22
C ALA A 455 -31.61 -4.19 10.76
N THR A 456 -30.30 -4.27 10.52
CA THR A 456 -29.70 -4.34 9.18
C THR A 456 -28.89 -5.61 8.97
N SER A 457 -28.85 -6.13 7.74
CA SER A 457 -28.03 -7.30 7.42
C SER A 457 -26.54 -7.03 7.63
N MET A 458 -26.04 -5.84 7.25
CA MET A 458 -24.65 -5.43 7.46
C MET A 458 -24.31 -5.34 8.94
N GLY A 459 -25.20 -4.72 9.74
CA GLY A 459 -24.99 -4.61 11.18
C GLY A 459 -24.96 -5.97 11.87
N ARG A 460 -25.79 -6.91 11.47
CA ARG A 460 -25.76 -8.27 12.02
C ARG A 460 -24.47 -9.00 11.69
N VAL A 461 -23.91 -8.83 10.50
CA VAL A 461 -22.58 -9.36 10.15
C VAL A 461 -21.50 -8.78 11.05
N LEU A 462 -21.49 -7.45 11.25
CA LEU A 462 -20.51 -6.76 12.09
C LEU A 462 -20.66 -7.10 13.58
N LEU A 463 -21.90 -7.17 14.09
CA LEU A 463 -22.18 -7.54 15.48
C LEU A 463 -21.85 -9.01 15.80
N ALA A 464 -22.01 -9.90 14.81
CA ALA A 464 -21.72 -11.32 14.97
C ALA A 464 -20.23 -11.59 15.20
N ASP A 465 -19.34 -10.73 14.70
CA ASP A 465 -17.89 -10.87 14.84
C ASP A 465 -17.33 -10.23 16.12
N LEU A 466 -18.10 -9.41 16.82
CA LEU A 466 -17.67 -8.81 18.08
C LEU A 466 -17.21 -9.88 19.07
N ALA A 467 -16.19 -9.54 19.88
CA ALA A 467 -15.77 -10.38 20.99
C ALA A 467 -16.96 -10.71 21.91
N PRO A 468 -17.03 -11.90 22.52
CA PRO A 468 -18.19 -12.32 23.30
C PRO A 468 -18.63 -11.32 24.37
N ALA A 469 -17.67 -10.66 25.04
CA ALA A 469 -17.95 -9.65 26.05
C ALA A 469 -18.56 -8.37 25.46
N GLU A 470 -18.04 -7.91 24.31
CA GLU A 470 -18.54 -6.72 23.61
C GLU A 470 -19.94 -6.96 23.05
N ARG A 471 -20.18 -8.16 22.46
CA ARG A 471 -21.49 -8.56 21.97
C ARG A 471 -22.52 -8.65 23.10
N ALA A 472 -22.15 -9.23 24.24
CA ALA A 472 -23.03 -9.27 25.42
C ALA A 472 -23.34 -7.86 25.94
N ALA A 473 -22.32 -6.98 26.00
CA ALA A 473 -22.53 -5.59 26.40
C ALA A 473 -23.42 -4.83 25.41
N PHE A 474 -23.29 -5.07 24.10
CA PHE A 474 -24.20 -4.52 23.09
C PHE A 474 -25.64 -5.00 23.32
N LEU A 475 -25.87 -6.30 23.44
CA LEU A 475 -27.22 -6.88 23.64
C LEU A 475 -27.91 -6.36 24.93
N ALA A 476 -27.11 -6.07 25.97
CA ALA A 476 -27.62 -5.56 27.24
C ALA A 476 -28.05 -4.08 27.20
N ARG A 477 -27.42 -3.25 26.30
CA ARG A 477 -27.69 -1.80 26.26
C ARG A 477 -28.45 -1.33 25.02
N ALA A 478 -28.52 -2.16 23.97
CA ALA A 478 -29.07 -1.75 22.68
C ALA A 478 -30.57 -1.41 22.80
N ASP A 479 -30.93 -0.27 22.24
CA ASP A 479 -32.36 0.09 22.08
C ASP A 479 -32.94 -0.66 20.86
N LEU A 480 -33.60 -1.76 21.10
CA LEU A 480 -34.23 -2.61 20.09
C LEU A 480 -35.64 -2.12 19.72
N THR A 481 -35.79 -0.81 19.50
CA THR A 481 -37.09 -0.21 19.12
C THR A 481 -37.61 -0.80 17.81
N PRO A 482 -38.89 -1.22 17.73
CA PRO A 482 -39.47 -1.76 16.51
C PRO A 482 -39.58 -0.68 15.43
N LEU A 483 -38.95 -0.90 14.29
CA LEU A 483 -39.02 -0.03 13.11
C LEU A 483 -40.14 -0.46 12.16
N THR A 484 -40.44 -1.76 12.14
CA THR A 484 -41.54 -2.39 11.40
C THR A 484 -42.11 -3.50 12.26
N PRO A 485 -43.28 -4.07 11.88
CA PRO A 485 -43.82 -5.24 12.54
C PRO A 485 -42.94 -6.50 12.49
N ARG A 486 -41.93 -6.51 11.62
CA ARG A 486 -40.99 -7.63 11.45
C ARG A 486 -39.68 -7.45 12.22
N THR A 487 -39.40 -6.27 12.74
CA THR A 487 -38.16 -5.97 13.47
C THR A 487 -37.98 -6.90 14.66
N VAL A 488 -36.83 -7.51 14.80
CA VAL A 488 -36.45 -8.32 15.96
C VAL A 488 -36.15 -7.40 17.13
N THR A 489 -36.93 -7.48 18.20
CA THR A 489 -36.88 -6.61 19.39
C THR A 489 -36.43 -7.32 20.66
N GLY A 490 -36.27 -8.65 20.63
CA GLY A 490 -35.81 -9.44 21.77
C GLY A 490 -34.31 -9.68 21.74
N ALA A 491 -33.57 -9.32 22.81
CA ALA A 491 -32.12 -9.49 22.92
C ALA A 491 -31.67 -10.96 22.76
N ASP A 492 -32.40 -11.90 23.42
CA ASP A 492 -32.07 -13.34 23.30
C ASP A 492 -32.24 -13.86 21.87
N ARG A 493 -33.31 -13.43 21.20
CA ARG A 493 -33.54 -13.81 19.80
C ARG A 493 -32.53 -13.19 18.87
N LEU A 494 -32.14 -11.93 19.11
CA LEU A 494 -31.07 -11.28 18.35
C LEU A 494 -29.74 -12.01 18.58
N GLY A 495 -29.42 -12.38 19.81
CA GLY A 495 -28.20 -13.14 20.14
C GLY A 495 -28.12 -14.46 19.38
N ALA A 496 -29.23 -15.24 19.34
CA ALA A 496 -29.29 -16.48 18.57
C ALA A 496 -29.09 -16.23 17.05
N LEU A 497 -29.72 -15.18 16.49
CA LEU A 497 -29.53 -14.80 15.09
C LEU A 497 -28.08 -14.40 14.78
N LEU A 498 -27.38 -13.72 15.70
CA LEU A 498 -25.98 -13.38 15.52
C LEU A 498 -25.06 -14.62 15.55
N ASP A 499 -25.41 -15.63 16.35
CA ASP A 499 -24.71 -16.92 16.34
C ASP A 499 -24.90 -17.66 15.01
N ASP A 500 -26.13 -17.66 14.47
CA ASP A 500 -26.42 -18.22 13.14
C ASP A 500 -25.65 -17.47 12.05
N VAL A 501 -25.61 -16.13 12.10
CA VAL A 501 -24.85 -15.29 11.14
C VAL A 501 -23.37 -15.61 11.18
N ARG A 502 -22.80 -15.76 12.37
CA ARG A 502 -21.38 -16.12 12.53
C ARG A 502 -21.07 -17.49 11.94
N GLN A 503 -21.98 -18.46 12.13
CA GLN A 503 -21.78 -19.81 11.63
C GLN A 503 -21.93 -19.90 10.10
N GLN A 504 -22.93 -19.22 9.51
CA GLN A 504 -23.23 -19.31 8.08
C GLN A 504 -22.46 -18.29 7.21
N GLY A 505 -21.78 -17.30 7.83
CA GLY A 505 -20.96 -16.29 7.15
C GLY A 505 -21.75 -15.23 6.36
N HIS A 506 -23.06 -15.09 6.60
CA HIS A 506 -23.88 -14.06 5.97
C HIS A 506 -25.11 -13.72 6.82
N ALA A 507 -25.69 -12.56 6.60
CA ALA A 507 -26.96 -12.17 7.20
C ALA A 507 -27.97 -11.76 6.13
N LEU A 508 -29.22 -12.16 6.32
CA LEU A 508 -30.35 -11.75 5.51
C LEU A 508 -31.37 -11.04 6.40
N VAL A 509 -31.84 -9.88 5.96
CA VAL A 509 -32.90 -9.09 6.61
C VAL A 509 -34.00 -8.80 5.59
N ASP A 510 -35.26 -9.09 5.96
CA ASP A 510 -36.40 -8.94 5.08
C ASP A 510 -37.53 -8.13 5.75
N GLY A 511 -37.57 -6.84 5.44
CA GLY A 511 -38.59 -5.93 5.92
C GLY A 511 -38.49 -5.54 7.39
N GLU A 512 -37.29 -5.65 8.01
CA GLU A 512 -37.09 -5.30 9.43
C GLU A 512 -36.71 -3.83 9.64
N LEU A 513 -35.88 -3.25 8.73
CA LEU A 513 -35.54 -1.84 8.74
C LEU A 513 -36.65 -0.99 8.11
N GLU A 514 -37.21 -1.47 7.01
CA GLU A 514 -38.28 -0.83 6.24
C GLU A 514 -39.10 -1.90 5.51
N GLU A 515 -40.43 -1.76 5.52
CA GLU A 515 -41.29 -2.71 4.83
C GLU A 515 -40.98 -2.75 3.32
N GLY A 516 -40.90 -3.96 2.78
CA GLY A 516 -40.53 -4.16 1.37
C GLY A 516 -39.05 -4.10 1.06
N LEU A 517 -38.18 -3.74 2.00
CA LEU A 517 -36.73 -3.76 1.83
C LEU A 517 -36.17 -5.13 2.22
N ARG A 518 -35.46 -5.77 1.28
CA ARG A 518 -34.70 -6.99 1.53
C ARG A 518 -33.24 -6.76 1.27
N SER A 519 -32.37 -7.22 2.17
CA SER A 519 -30.93 -7.09 2.01
C SER A 519 -30.19 -8.33 2.52
N VAL A 520 -29.14 -8.73 1.79
CA VAL A 520 -28.19 -9.77 2.19
C VAL A 520 -26.81 -9.15 2.29
N ALA A 521 -26.07 -9.50 3.34
CA ALA A 521 -24.73 -8.99 3.61
C ALA A 521 -23.76 -10.11 3.96
N VAL A 522 -22.47 -9.86 3.64
CA VAL A 522 -21.34 -10.73 3.96
C VAL A 522 -20.21 -9.90 4.60
N PRO A 523 -19.36 -10.52 5.43
CA PRO A 523 -18.20 -9.84 6.03
C PRO A 523 -17.11 -9.54 4.99
N VAL A 524 -16.26 -8.57 5.34
CA VAL A 524 -14.94 -8.32 4.73
C VAL A 524 -13.92 -8.39 5.84
N HIS A 525 -12.94 -9.28 5.69
CA HIS A 525 -11.92 -9.56 6.70
C HIS A 525 -10.60 -8.86 6.35
N ASP A 526 -9.88 -8.46 7.38
CA ASP A 526 -8.49 -8.02 7.27
C ASP A 526 -7.50 -9.20 7.29
N LEU A 527 -6.18 -8.89 7.27
CA LEU A 527 -5.10 -9.90 7.35
C LEU A 527 -5.10 -10.70 8.67
N ALA A 528 -5.69 -10.18 9.74
CA ALA A 528 -5.82 -10.87 11.02
C ALA A 528 -7.07 -11.74 11.10
N GLY A 529 -7.90 -11.75 10.03
CA GLY A 529 -9.17 -12.46 9.97
C GLY A 529 -10.29 -11.77 10.75
N GLN A 530 -10.14 -10.50 11.14
CA GLN A 530 -11.18 -9.72 11.80
C GLN A 530 -12.11 -9.07 10.77
N VAL A 531 -13.40 -9.02 11.07
CA VAL A 531 -14.38 -8.34 10.21
C VAL A 531 -14.23 -6.82 10.37
N VAL A 532 -13.69 -6.17 9.34
CA VAL A 532 -13.47 -4.70 9.33
C VAL A 532 -14.60 -3.93 8.64
N ALA A 533 -15.40 -4.61 7.83
CA ALA A 533 -16.56 -4.03 7.14
C ALA A 533 -17.56 -5.12 6.75
N ALA A 534 -18.75 -4.68 6.31
CA ALA A 534 -19.75 -5.55 5.69
C ALA A 534 -20.16 -5.00 4.32
N VAL A 535 -20.26 -5.88 3.33
CA VAL A 535 -20.79 -5.56 1.99
C VAL A 535 -22.20 -6.13 1.86
N ASN A 536 -23.12 -5.36 1.28
CA ASN A 536 -24.47 -5.83 1.04
C ASN A 536 -24.98 -5.57 -0.38
N VAL A 537 -25.99 -6.35 -0.73
CA VAL A 537 -26.91 -6.06 -1.83
C VAL A 537 -28.30 -5.83 -1.24
N ALA A 538 -28.90 -4.70 -1.58
CA ALA A 538 -30.25 -4.32 -1.13
C ALA A 538 -31.19 -4.14 -2.32
N SER A 539 -32.40 -4.72 -2.22
CA SER A 539 -33.43 -4.66 -3.25
C SER A 539 -34.83 -4.66 -2.65
N HIS A 540 -35.82 -4.26 -3.42
CA HIS A 540 -37.23 -4.43 -3.02
C HIS A 540 -37.61 -5.93 -3.02
N SER A 541 -38.31 -6.39 -2.01
CA SER A 541 -38.67 -7.81 -1.80
C SER A 541 -39.50 -8.42 -2.93
N SER A 542 -40.24 -7.60 -3.69
CA SER A 542 -41.01 -8.06 -4.85
C SER A 542 -40.19 -8.42 -6.08
N ARG A 543 -38.89 -8.08 -6.09
CA ARG A 543 -38.02 -8.31 -7.29
C ARG A 543 -37.50 -9.73 -7.39
N ARG A 544 -37.11 -10.29 -6.27
CA ARG A 544 -36.62 -11.68 -6.17
C ARG A 544 -37.19 -12.31 -4.93
N ASP A 545 -37.63 -13.54 -5.04
CA ASP A 545 -37.93 -14.36 -3.88
C ASP A 545 -36.65 -14.71 -3.10
N LEU A 546 -36.83 -15.28 -1.92
CA LEU A 546 -35.72 -15.63 -1.05
C LEU A 546 -34.78 -16.66 -1.68
N ALA A 547 -35.34 -17.66 -2.36
CA ALA A 547 -34.55 -18.72 -3.00
C ALA A 547 -33.60 -18.14 -4.08
N ARG A 548 -34.09 -17.19 -4.88
CA ARG A 548 -33.26 -16.49 -5.87
C ARG A 548 -32.19 -15.59 -5.25
N VAL A 549 -32.50 -14.91 -4.15
CA VAL A 549 -31.47 -14.13 -3.43
C VAL A 549 -30.33 -15.04 -2.99
N MET A 550 -30.66 -16.21 -2.43
CA MET A 550 -29.64 -17.17 -1.97
C MET A 550 -28.88 -17.84 -3.12
N ALA A 551 -29.53 -18.09 -4.24
CA ALA A 551 -28.92 -18.79 -5.37
C ALA A 551 -28.11 -17.89 -6.31
N GLU A 552 -28.54 -16.64 -6.50
CA GLU A 552 -27.95 -15.72 -7.50
C GLU A 552 -27.13 -14.58 -6.84
N VAL A 553 -27.65 -13.97 -5.76
CA VAL A 553 -27.04 -12.78 -5.17
C VAL A 553 -25.94 -13.14 -4.18
N LEU A 554 -26.17 -14.10 -3.28
CA LEU A 554 -25.21 -14.46 -2.24
C LEU A 554 -23.87 -14.95 -2.83
N PRO A 555 -23.82 -15.84 -3.83
CA PRO A 555 -22.55 -16.26 -4.42
C PRO A 555 -21.78 -15.12 -5.09
N ALA A 556 -22.47 -14.22 -5.80
CA ALA A 556 -21.87 -13.05 -6.43
C ALA A 556 -21.32 -12.06 -5.37
N LEU A 557 -22.04 -11.90 -4.26
CA LEU A 557 -21.64 -11.05 -3.14
C LEU A 557 -20.42 -11.62 -2.42
N LEU A 558 -20.38 -12.92 -2.13
CA LEU A 558 -19.21 -13.62 -1.56
C LEU A 558 -17.98 -13.50 -2.44
N ALA A 559 -18.13 -13.72 -3.76
CA ALA A 559 -17.02 -13.55 -4.71
C ALA A 559 -16.52 -12.08 -4.77
N THR A 560 -17.41 -11.11 -4.52
CA THR A 560 -17.03 -9.70 -4.46
C THR A 560 -16.29 -9.37 -3.17
N ALA A 561 -16.74 -9.86 -2.03
CA ALA A 561 -16.06 -9.71 -0.74
C ALA A 561 -14.64 -10.31 -0.82
N ALA A 562 -14.48 -11.51 -1.37
CA ALA A 562 -13.17 -12.14 -1.55
C ALA A 562 -12.21 -11.30 -2.42
N ARG A 563 -12.69 -10.62 -3.47
CA ARG A 563 -11.86 -9.71 -4.26
C ARG A 563 -11.48 -8.45 -3.49
N ILE A 564 -12.39 -7.90 -2.69
CA ILE A 564 -12.09 -6.75 -1.82
C ILE A 564 -11.04 -7.15 -0.78
N GLU A 565 -11.18 -8.32 -0.16
CA GLU A 565 -10.22 -8.88 0.81
C GLU A 565 -8.84 -9.08 0.17
N ALA A 566 -8.77 -9.66 -1.02
CA ALA A 566 -7.51 -9.84 -1.73
C ALA A 566 -6.77 -8.50 -1.96
N ASP A 567 -7.47 -7.48 -2.44
CA ASP A 567 -6.89 -6.14 -2.62
C ASP A 567 -6.52 -5.49 -1.28
N LEU A 568 -7.38 -5.64 -0.25
CA LEU A 568 -7.15 -5.13 1.09
C LEU A 568 -5.92 -5.78 1.76
N HIS A 569 -5.74 -7.08 1.60
CA HIS A 569 -4.62 -7.83 2.15
C HIS A 569 -3.29 -7.42 1.51
N VAL A 570 -3.27 -7.15 0.21
CA VAL A 570 -2.06 -6.64 -0.46
C VAL A 570 -1.76 -5.20 0.01
N ALA A 571 -2.76 -4.33 0.04
CA ALA A 571 -2.59 -2.93 0.44
C ALA A 571 -2.26 -2.77 1.94
N GLY A 572 -2.89 -3.58 2.79
CA GLY A 572 -2.75 -3.51 4.25
C GLY A 572 -1.51 -4.20 4.82
N ARG A 573 -0.69 -4.85 3.99
CA ARG A 573 0.44 -5.66 4.48
C ARG A 573 1.48 -4.83 5.25
N PHE A 574 1.79 -3.63 4.81
CA PHE A 574 2.75 -2.72 5.43
C PHE A 574 2.21 -1.29 5.61
N ALA A 575 1.01 -1.03 5.16
CA ALA A 575 0.31 0.24 5.32
C ALA A 575 -0.97 0.03 6.12
N ARG A 576 -1.33 1.01 6.95
CA ARG A 576 -2.60 0.98 7.68
C ARG A 576 -3.71 1.50 6.77
N ILE A 577 -4.71 0.67 6.49
CA ILE A 577 -5.85 1.04 5.65
C ILE A 577 -6.97 1.60 6.54
N PRO A 578 -7.31 2.89 6.44
CA PRO A 578 -8.44 3.46 7.16
C PRO A 578 -9.76 3.00 6.53
N ALA A 579 -10.81 2.93 7.34
CA ALA A 579 -12.15 2.51 6.87
C ALA A 579 -12.78 3.54 5.92
N ALA A 580 -12.49 4.83 6.12
CA ALA A 580 -12.93 5.98 5.31
C ALA A 580 -11.97 7.15 5.49
#